data_35c275733aafa523d30443d52be83908
#
_entry.id   35c275733aafa523d30443d52be83908
#
_cell.length_a   1.000
_cell.length_b   1.000
_cell.length_c   1.000
_cell.angle_alpha   90.00
_cell.angle_beta   90.00
_cell.angle_gamma   90.00
#
_symmetry.space_group_name_H-M   'P 1'
#
loop_
_entity.id
_entity.type
_entity.pdbx_description
1 polymer ?
#
loop_
_entity_poly.entity_id
_entity_poly.type
_entity_poly.pdbx_seq_one_letter_code
_entity_poly.pdbx_strand_id
1 'polypeptide(L)' 'MKTIEEHIQKDHEILDNPMASPAARRHAKVELEELQIYAEHHHDEIEAGDHHDPNALELFCDMHPDEPECLVYDD' A
#
# COMPACT_ATOMS: atom_id res chain seq x y z
N MET A 1 6.80 -9.89 2.10
CA MET A 1 5.68 -10.00 1.15
C MET A 1 6.15 -9.65 -0.24
N LYS A 2 5.68 -10.37 -1.23
CA LYS A 2 6.18 -10.22 -2.59
C LYS A 2 5.22 -9.51 -3.53
N THR A 3 3.93 -9.47 -3.19
CA THR A 3 2.93 -8.84 -4.04
C THR A 3 2.03 -7.92 -3.23
N ILE A 4 1.43 -6.96 -3.93
CA ILE A 4 0.49 -6.05 -3.30
C ILE A 4 -0.74 -6.81 -2.78
N GLU A 5 -1.17 -7.84 -3.48
CA GLU A 5 -2.30 -8.66 -3.05
C GLU A 5 -2.02 -9.37 -1.73
N GLU A 6 -0.82 -9.87 -1.55
CA GLU A 6 -0.43 -10.50 -0.30
C GLU A 6 -0.45 -9.51 0.86
N HIS A 7 0.00 -8.29 0.60
CA HIS A 7 0.01 -7.23 1.62
C HIS A 7 -1.43 -6.86 2.01
N ILE A 8 -2.31 -6.71 1.04
CA ILE A 8 -3.72 -6.39 1.28
C ILE A 8 -4.36 -7.51 2.10
N GLN A 9 -4.10 -8.76 1.75
CA GLN A 9 -4.63 -9.90 2.49
C GLN A 9 -4.13 -9.91 3.93
N LYS A 10 -2.85 -9.62 4.13
CA LYS A 10 -2.27 -9.57 5.47
C LYS A 10 -2.93 -8.51 6.33
N ASP A 11 -3.20 -7.35 5.77
CA ASP A 11 -3.86 -6.28 6.51
C ASP A 11 -5.30 -6.66 6.86
N HIS A 12 -6.01 -7.35 5.97
CA HIS A 12 -7.34 -7.88 6.27
C HIS A 12 -7.30 -8.89 7.42
N GLU A 13 -6.30 -9.76 7.43
CA GLU A 13 -6.13 -10.72 8.51
C GLU A 13 -5.92 -10.04 9.85
N ILE A 14 -5.14 -8.95 9.88
CA ILE A 14 -4.91 -8.19 11.10
C ILE A 14 -6.22 -7.55 11.57
N LEU A 15 -7.00 -6.97 10.66
CA LEU A 15 -8.28 -6.36 11.00
C LEU A 15 -9.28 -7.36 11.56
N ASP A 16 -9.26 -8.59 11.04
CA ASP A 16 -10.18 -9.66 11.48
C ASP A 16 -9.67 -10.41 12.71
N ASN A 17 -8.43 -10.16 13.12
CA ASN A 17 -7.84 -10.88 14.23
C ASN A 17 -8.23 -10.24 15.57
N PRO A 18 -9.04 -10.92 16.41
CA PRO A 18 -9.45 -10.35 17.69
C PRO A 18 -8.30 -10.20 18.68
N MET A 19 -7.18 -10.85 18.43
CA MET A 19 -6.00 -10.76 19.30
C MET A 19 -5.06 -9.64 18.90
N ALA A 20 -5.28 -9.01 17.76
CA ALA A 20 -4.46 -7.88 17.35
C ALA A 20 -4.72 -6.66 18.21
N SER A 21 -3.66 -5.90 18.53
CA SER A 21 -3.81 -4.71 19.35
C SER A 21 -4.60 -3.63 18.59
N PRO A 22 -5.25 -2.69 19.32
CA PRO A 22 -5.94 -1.58 18.65
C PRO A 22 -5.02 -0.75 17.75
N ALA A 23 -3.76 -0.58 18.16
CA ALA A 23 -2.79 0.14 17.34
C ALA A 23 -2.47 -0.60 16.04
N ALA A 24 -2.31 -1.92 16.12
CA ALA A 24 -2.05 -2.74 14.93
C ALA A 24 -3.24 -2.71 13.96
N ARG A 25 -4.46 -2.78 14.49
CA ARG A 25 -5.66 -2.71 13.64
C ARG A 25 -5.78 -1.36 12.96
N ARG A 26 -5.51 -0.28 13.69
CA ARG A 26 -5.57 1.07 13.14
C ARG A 26 -4.54 1.24 12.03
N HIS A 27 -3.33 0.77 12.26
CA HIS A 27 -2.27 0.82 11.25
C HIS A 27 -2.66 0.04 10.01
N ALA A 28 -3.17 -1.17 10.19
CA ALA A 28 -3.59 -2.01 9.07
C ALA A 28 -4.72 -1.37 8.27
N LYS A 29 -5.67 -0.71 8.94
CA LYS A 29 -6.77 -0.04 8.27
C LYS A 29 -6.27 1.11 7.39
N VAL A 30 -5.41 1.96 7.93
CA VAL A 30 -4.85 3.09 7.18
C VAL A 30 -4.03 2.58 6.00
N GLU A 31 -3.18 1.59 6.24
CA GLU A 31 -2.34 1.02 5.19
C GLU A 31 -3.17 0.37 4.09
N LEU A 32 -4.25 -0.31 4.49
CA LEU A 32 -5.15 -0.94 3.52
C LEU A 32 -5.80 0.09 2.61
N GLU A 33 -6.24 1.21 3.16
CA GLU A 33 -6.80 2.29 2.36
C GLU A 33 -5.78 2.84 1.37
N GLU A 34 -4.55 3.04 1.82
CA GLU A 34 -3.47 3.51 0.95
C GLU A 34 -3.16 2.51 -0.16
N LEU A 35 -3.12 1.22 0.18
CA LEU A 35 -2.87 0.17 -0.80
C LEU A 35 -3.98 0.09 -1.85
N GLN A 36 -5.22 0.29 -1.42
CA GLN A 36 -6.36 0.27 -2.36
C GLN A 36 -6.29 1.45 -3.33
N ILE A 37 -5.93 2.64 -2.83
CA ILE A 37 -5.77 3.81 -3.69
C ILE A 37 -4.63 3.59 -4.67
N TYR A 38 -3.51 3.04 -4.19
CA TYR A 38 -2.38 2.73 -5.04
C TYR A 38 -2.78 1.75 -6.14
N ALA A 39 -3.52 0.71 -5.77
CA ALA A 39 -3.97 -0.30 -6.74
C ALA A 39 -4.87 0.30 -7.82
N GLU A 40 -5.73 1.25 -7.46
CA GLU A 40 -6.56 1.94 -8.44
C GLU A 40 -5.73 2.79 -9.39
N HIS A 41 -4.77 3.54 -8.86
CA HIS A 41 -3.91 4.39 -9.68
C HIS A 41 -3.01 3.58 -10.62
N HIS A 42 -2.65 2.36 -10.21
CA HIS A 42 -1.73 1.50 -10.96
C HIS A 42 -2.44 0.28 -11.54
N HIS A 43 -3.73 0.38 -11.74
CA HIS A 43 -4.56 -0.74 -12.22
C HIS A 43 -4.04 -1.34 -13.53
N ASP A 44 -3.67 -0.49 -14.48
CA ASP A 44 -3.17 -0.95 -15.77
C ASP A 44 -1.84 -1.70 -15.63
N GLU A 45 -0.97 -1.23 -14.74
CA GLU A 45 0.30 -1.88 -14.47
C GLU A 45 0.10 -3.24 -13.82
N ILE A 46 -0.86 -3.31 -12.89
CA ILE A 46 -1.18 -4.57 -12.21
C ILE A 46 -1.73 -5.59 -13.21
N GLU A 47 -2.62 -5.17 -14.09
CA GLU A 47 -3.15 -6.04 -15.14
C GLU A 47 -2.06 -6.50 -16.09
N ALA A 48 -1.05 -5.66 -16.32
CA ALA A 48 0.07 -6.02 -17.18
C ALA A 48 1.07 -6.97 -16.52
N GLY A 49 0.87 -7.29 -15.24
CA GLY A 49 1.71 -8.25 -14.53
C GLY A 49 2.58 -7.66 -13.43
N ASP A 50 2.51 -6.35 -13.20
CA ASP A 50 3.30 -5.69 -12.16
C ASP A 50 2.55 -5.70 -10.83
N HIS A 51 2.73 -6.77 -10.08
CA HIS A 51 2.07 -6.97 -8.79
C HIS A 51 3.00 -6.71 -7.60
N HIS A 52 4.05 -5.91 -7.77
CA HIS A 52 5.00 -5.69 -6.69
C HIS A 52 4.34 -5.00 -5.49
N ASP A 53 4.86 -5.30 -4.29
CA ASP A 53 4.38 -4.71 -3.05
C ASP A 53 5.01 -3.32 -2.90
N PRO A 54 4.21 -2.23 -2.92
CA PRO A 54 4.77 -0.89 -2.79
C PRO A 54 5.31 -0.66 -1.38
N ASN A 55 6.45 0.01 -1.29
CA ASN A 55 6.99 0.40 0.00
C ASN A 55 6.32 1.68 0.49
N ALA A 56 6.66 2.11 1.72
CA ALA A 56 6.05 3.30 2.32
C ALA A 56 6.27 4.55 1.48
N LEU A 57 7.44 4.69 0.87
CA LEU A 57 7.74 5.85 0.04
C LEU A 57 6.93 5.84 -1.25
N GLU A 58 6.75 4.69 -1.87
CA GLU A 58 5.92 4.57 -3.06
C GLU A 58 4.47 4.95 -2.77
N LEU A 59 3.94 4.50 -1.64
CA LEU A 59 2.58 4.85 -1.24
C LEU A 59 2.46 6.35 -0.98
N PHE A 60 3.43 6.92 -0.28
CA PHE A 60 3.43 8.35 0.01
C PHE A 60 3.49 9.17 -1.28
N CYS A 61 4.37 8.81 -2.20
CA CYS A 61 4.53 9.52 -3.45
C CYS A 61 3.32 9.40 -4.37
N ASP A 62 2.61 8.27 -4.30
CA ASP A 62 1.38 8.09 -5.06
C ASP A 62 0.31 9.09 -4.64
N MET A 63 0.24 9.40 -3.34
CA MET A 63 -0.74 10.33 -2.80
C MET A 63 -0.24 11.78 -2.81
N HIS A 64 1.07 11.98 -2.81
CA HIS A 64 1.69 13.31 -2.73
C HIS A 64 2.80 13.46 -3.79
N PRO A 65 2.45 13.43 -5.08
CA PRO A 65 3.46 13.44 -6.14
C PRO A 65 4.27 14.74 -6.22
N ASP A 66 3.76 15.82 -5.63
CA ASP A 66 4.42 17.12 -5.67
C ASP A 66 5.46 17.33 -4.58
N GLU A 67 5.60 16.36 -3.67
CA GLU A 67 6.56 16.48 -2.58
C GLU A 67 8.00 16.40 -3.10
N PRO A 68 8.92 17.19 -2.54
CA PRO A 68 10.31 17.16 -3.00
C PRO A 68 10.95 15.78 -2.90
N GLU A 69 10.58 15.00 -1.91
CA GLU A 69 11.09 13.64 -1.73
C GLU A 69 10.75 12.75 -2.91
N CYS A 70 9.60 12.97 -3.52
CA CYS A 70 9.16 12.18 -4.66
C CYS A 70 9.82 12.64 -5.95
N LEU A 71 10.14 13.91 -6.06
CA LEU A 71 10.78 14.48 -7.25
C LEU A 71 12.22 14.01 -7.40
N VAL A 72 12.90 13.71 -6.28
CA VAL A 72 14.27 13.23 -6.29
C VAL A 72 14.40 11.86 -6.96
N TYR A 73 13.34 11.09 -6.98
CA TYR A 73 13.36 9.73 -7.51
C TYR A 73 13.08 9.62 -9.00
N ASP A 74 12.88 10.73 -9.66
CA ASP A 74 12.56 10.73 -11.08
C ASP A 74 13.77 10.82 -11.99
N ASP A 75 14.84 10.25 -11.58
CA ASP A 75 16.03 10.24 -12.42
C ASP A 75 15.99 9.20 -13.51
#